data_4df6d4827c63a9ea2f876c0a54a2ea45
#
_entry.id   4df6d4827c63a9ea2f876c0a54a2ea45
#
_cell.length_a   1.000
_cell.length_b   1.000
_cell.length_c   1.000
_cell.angle_alpha   90.00
_cell.angle_beta   90.00
_cell.angle_gamma   90.00
#
_symmetry.space_group_name_H-M   'P 1'
#
loop_
_entity.id
_entity.type
_entity.pdbx_description
1 polymer ?
#
loop_
_entity_poly.entity_id
_entity_poly.type
_entity_poly.pdbx_seq_one_letter_code
_entity_poly.pdbx_strand_id
1 'polypeptide(L)'
;MAVTRVNQGEIVEVPFELPDGSILPHPALVISNEYLQDYEDGLFYAVLISTKNHYLEFTIPIEDSWLNKPLSKSSFFVTHIIDQFNVDEVMKRSNTYLKARYFDYVVDEIIKNVIGGKEE
;
A
#
# COMPACT_ATOMS: atom_id res chain seq x y z
N MET A 1 -15.19 15.27 7.19
CA MET A 1 -16.07 14.27 6.57
C MET A 1 -15.38 12.89 6.62
N ALA A 2 -16.08 11.89 7.04
CA ALA A 2 -15.51 10.54 7.10
C ALA A 2 -15.24 9.99 5.70
N VAL A 3 -14.16 9.25 5.57
CA VAL A 3 -13.87 8.51 4.33
C VAL A 3 -14.82 7.32 4.26
N THR A 4 -15.55 7.20 3.17
CA THR A 4 -16.52 6.11 2.98
C THR A 4 -16.02 5.05 2.01
N ARG A 5 -14.96 5.35 1.25
CA ARG A 5 -14.46 4.44 0.22
C ARG A 5 -13.04 4.81 -0.17
N VAL A 6 -12.22 3.81 -0.45
CA VAL A 6 -10.91 3.98 -1.07
C VAL A 6 -10.87 3.22 -2.38
N ASN A 7 -9.95 3.58 -3.27
CA ASN A 7 -9.82 2.95 -4.58
C ASN A 7 -8.58 2.07 -4.63
N GLN A 8 -8.68 0.94 -5.31
CA GLN A 8 -7.52 0.10 -5.58
C GLN A 8 -6.45 0.91 -6.33
N GLY A 9 -5.22 0.86 -5.84
CA GLY A 9 -4.13 1.63 -6.42
C GLY A 9 -3.97 3.03 -5.82
N GLU A 10 -4.89 3.44 -4.97
CA GLU A 10 -4.79 4.72 -4.27
C GLU A 10 -3.75 4.63 -3.15
N ILE A 11 -3.02 5.73 -2.93
CA ILE A 11 -2.11 5.85 -1.79
C ILE A 11 -2.80 6.70 -0.73
N VAL A 12 -2.99 6.11 0.45
CA VAL A 12 -3.66 6.74 1.58
C VAL A 12 -2.76 6.68 2.80
N GLU A 13 -3.01 7.54 3.79
CA GLU A 13 -2.29 7.50 5.05
C GLU A 13 -3.13 6.75 6.08
N VAL A 14 -2.52 5.74 6.70
CA VAL A 14 -3.18 4.86 7.68
C VAL A 14 -2.26 4.64 8.88
N PRO A 15 -2.83 4.25 10.05
CA PRO A 15 -2.03 3.99 11.26
C PRO A 15 -1.42 2.58 11.21
N PHE A 16 -0.16 2.49 10.78
CA PHE A 16 0.56 1.22 10.80
C PHE A 16 1.15 0.94 12.17
N GLU A 17 0.99 -0.29 12.64
CA GLU A 17 1.68 -0.77 13.82
C GLU A 17 3.04 -1.32 13.41
N LEU A 18 4.11 -0.76 13.98
CA LEU A 18 5.47 -1.16 13.70
C LEU A 18 5.90 -2.31 14.63
N PRO A 19 7.00 -3.03 14.29
CA PRO A 19 7.45 -4.16 15.12
C PRO A 19 7.71 -3.82 16.58
N ASP A 20 8.05 -2.57 16.90
CA ASP A 20 8.28 -2.14 18.27
C ASP A 20 6.99 -1.83 19.03
N GLY A 21 5.83 -2.01 18.39
CA GLY A 21 4.53 -1.74 18.99
C GLY A 21 4.02 -0.33 18.82
N SER A 22 4.83 0.58 18.27
CA SER A 22 4.38 1.95 18.01
C SER A 22 3.41 1.97 16.83
N ILE A 23 2.43 2.88 16.90
CA ILE A 23 1.47 3.09 15.82
C ILE A 23 1.71 4.48 15.26
N LEU A 24 2.11 4.57 14.01
CA LEU A 24 2.44 5.81 13.34
C LEU A 24 1.70 5.92 12.01
N PRO A 25 1.32 7.15 11.62
CA PRO A 25 0.75 7.33 10.28
C PRO A 25 1.81 7.08 9.21
N HIS A 26 1.45 6.24 8.25
CA HIS A 26 2.30 5.93 7.10
C HIS A 26 1.47 5.96 5.83
N PRO A 27 2.04 6.38 4.70
CA PRO A 27 1.41 6.17 3.42
C PRO A 27 1.39 4.67 3.11
N ALA A 28 0.34 4.24 2.43
CA ALA A 28 0.15 2.84 2.07
C ALA A 28 -0.57 2.75 0.73
N LEU A 29 -0.22 1.72 -0.05
CA LEU A 29 -0.87 1.45 -1.33
C LEU A 29 -2.04 0.50 -1.11
N VAL A 30 -3.24 0.91 -1.47
CA VAL A 30 -4.42 0.05 -1.43
C VAL A 30 -4.30 -1.01 -2.53
N ILE A 31 -4.22 -2.27 -2.16
CA ILE A 31 -4.04 -3.37 -3.11
C ILE A 31 -5.31 -4.20 -3.34
N SER A 32 -6.24 -4.20 -2.40
CA SER A 32 -7.50 -4.92 -2.57
C SER A 32 -8.48 -4.13 -3.43
N ASN A 33 -9.37 -4.86 -4.10
CA ASN A 33 -10.34 -4.24 -4.99
C ASN A 33 -11.58 -3.75 -4.23
N GLU A 34 -12.40 -2.98 -4.94
CA GLU A 34 -13.59 -2.37 -4.36
C GLU A 34 -14.67 -3.40 -4.03
N TYR A 35 -14.66 -4.54 -4.73
CA TYR A 35 -15.62 -5.62 -4.44
C TYR A 35 -15.45 -6.13 -3.01
N LEU A 36 -14.20 -6.39 -2.59
CA LEU A 36 -13.93 -6.81 -1.22
C LEU A 36 -14.37 -5.75 -0.23
N GLN A 37 -14.06 -4.50 -0.52
CA GLN A 37 -14.41 -3.38 0.34
C GLN A 37 -15.93 -3.27 0.54
N ASP A 38 -16.69 -3.42 -0.54
CA ASP A 38 -18.15 -3.36 -0.47
C ASP A 38 -18.73 -4.54 0.30
N TYR A 39 -18.16 -5.74 0.08
CA TYR A 39 -18.62 -6.97 0.73
C TYR A 39 -18.36 -6.96 2.24
N GLU A 40 -17.23 -6.41 2.67
CA GLU A 40 -16.75 -6.43 4.05
C GLU A 40 -16.86 -5.06 4.75
N ASP A 41 -17.85 -4.26 4.36
CA ASP A 41 -18.19 -3.00 5.03
C ASP A 41 -17.00 -2.05 5.21
N GLY A 42 -16.21 -1.89 4.16
CA GLY A 42 -15.11 -0.91 4.14
C GLY A 42 -13.73 -1.49 4.43
N LEU A 43 -13.61 -2.81 4.51
CA LEU A 43 -12.31 -3.44 4.72
C LEU A 43 -11.46 -3.36 3.46
N PHE A 44 -10.18 -3.06 3.64
CA PHE A 44 -9.21 -3.11 2.54
C PHE A 44 -7.84 -3.54 3.06
N TYR A 45 -7.01 -4.01 2.13
CA TYR A 45 -5.62 -4.36 2.41
C TYR A 45 -4.70 -3.34 1.77
N ALA A 46 -3.63 -2.98 2.47
CA ALA A 46 -2.67 -2.01 1.96
C ALA A 46 -1.24 -2.42 2.29
N VAL A 47 -0.33 -2.03 1.40
CA VAL A 47 1.11 -2.29 1.49
C VAL A 47 1.79 -1.05 2.02
N LEU A 48 2.68 -1.22 3.00
CA LEU A 48 3.44 -0.12 3.60
C LEU A 48 4.32 0.58 2.57
N ILE A 49 4.31 1.91 2.61
CA ILE A 49 5.27 2.74 1.90
C ILE A 49 6.19 3.38 2.94
N SER A 50 7.50 3.25 2.74
CA SER A 50 8.51 3.77 3.67
C SER A 50 9.57 4.57 2.92
N THR A 51 10.13 5.56 3.59
CA THR A 51 11.30 6.29 3.08
C THR A 51 12.60 5.56 3.39
N LYS A 52 12.55 4.49 4.17
CA LYS A 52 13.71 3.71 4.57
C LYS A 52 13.72 2.37 3.85
N ASN A 53 14.89 1.96 3.39
CA ASN A 53 15.07 0.70 2.66
C ASN A 53 15.78 -0.34 3.53
N HIS A 54 15.08 -0.81 4.58
CA HIS A 54 15.63 -1.81 5.50
C HIS A 54 15.53 -3.25 4.99
N TYR A 55 14.70 -3.51 3.97
CA TYR A 55 14.37 -4.85 3.52
C TYR A 55 14.63 -4.98 2.02
N LEU A 56 15.91 -4.90 1.62
CA LEU A 56 16.32 -4.82 0.21
C LEU A 56 15.66 -5.87 -0.70
N GLU A 57 15.46 -7.09 -0.19
CA GLU A 57 14.88 -8.17 -0.99
C GLU A 57 13.39 -7.98 -1.26
N PHE A 58 12.72 -7.18 -0.45
CA PHE A 58 11.27 -7.03 -0.52
C PHE A 58 10.81 -5.63 -0.90
N THR A 59 11.73 -4.70 -1.08
CA THR A 59 11.37 -3.32 -1.39
C THR A 59 11.45 -3.04 -2.88
N ILE A 60 10.54 -2.18 -3.35
CA ILE A 60 10.53 -1.70 -4.72
C ILE A 60 10.61 -0.18 -4.66
N PRO A 61 11.66 0.44 -5.24
CA PRO A 61 11.72 1.90 -5.31
C PRO A 61 10.56 2.45 -6.12
N ILE A 62 9.93 3.51 -5.62
CA ILE A 62 8.81 4.15 -6.30
C ILE A 62 9.33 5.26 -7.19
N GLU A 63 9.08 5.17 -8.48
CA GLU A 63 9.46 6.21 -9.44
C GLU A 63 8.33 7.24 -9.55
N ASP A 64 8.67 8.52 -9.63
CA ASP A 64 7.68 9.59 -9.75
C ASP A 64 6.77 9.40 -10.96
N SER A 65 7.32 8.86 -12.06
CA SER A 65 6.57 8.61 -13.28
C SER A 65 5.47 7.55 -13.13
N TRP A 66 5.53 6.73 -12.09
CA TRP A 66 4.53 5.69 -11.82
C TRP A 66 3.24 6.26 -11.22
N LEU A 67 3.31 7.47 -10.70
CA LEU A 67 2.24 8.11 -9.96
C LEU A 67 1.62 9.25 -10.77
N ASN A 68 0.36 9.58 -10.47
CA ASN A 68 -0.27 10.76 -11.06
C ASN A 68 0.38 12.08 -10.57
N LYS A 69 1.00 12.04 -9.39
CA LYS A 69 1.80 13.15 -8.85
C LYS A 69 2.85 12.60 -7.90
N PRO A 70 4.02 13.24 -7.81
CA PRO A 70 5.13 12.69 -7.02
C PRO A 70 4.85 12.73 -5.52
N LEU A 71 5.50 11.81 -4.79
CA LEU A 71 5.55 11.86 -3.34
C LEU A 71 6.58 12.91 -2.91
N SER A 72 6.43 13.42 -1.69
CA SER A 72 7.32 14.47 -1.16
C SER A 72 8.75 13.99 -0.92
N LYS A 73 8.93 12.67 -0.74
CA LYS A 73 10.24 12.07 -0.49
C LYS A 73 10.38 10.79 -1.29
N SER A 74 11.61 10.44 -1.64
CA SER A 74 11.92 9.13 -2.24
C SER A 74 11.43 8.03 -1.31
N SER A 75 10.66 7.12 -1.85
CA SER A 75 9.97 6.10 -1.05
C SER A 75 10.03 4.74 -1.73
N PHE A 76 9.69 3.71 -0.95
CA PHE A 76 9.71 2.32 -1.38
C PHE A 76 8.41 1.64 -0.98
N PHE A 77 7.89 0.76 -1.85
CA PHE A 77 6.88 -0.21 -1.42
C PHE A 77 7.58 -1.31 -0.65
N VAL A 78 7.12 -1.59 0.56
CA VAL A 78 7.66 -2.68 1.38
C VAL A 78 6.74 -3.88 1.20
N THR A 79 7.02 -4.70 0.20
CA THR A 79 6.07 -5.66 -0.36
C THR A 79 5.60 -6.75 0.59
N HIS A 80 6.34 -7.03 1.65
CA HIS A 80 5.95 -8.06 2.63
C HIS A 80 5.24 -7.50 3.86
N ILE A 81 5.12 -6.17 3.96
CA ILE A 81 4.37 -5.56 5.07
C ILE A 81 3.02 -5.11 4.53
N ILE A 82 2.05 -6.00 4.68
CA ILE A 82 0.68 -5.82 4.21
C ILE A 82 -0.21 -5.93 5.44
N ASP A 83 -1.13 -4.99 5.59
CA ASP A 83 -2.03 -5.01 6.73
C ASP A 83 -3.46 -4.71 6.30
N GLN A 84 -4.39 -5.02 7.19
CA GLN A 84 -5.81 -4.88 6.99
C GLN A 84 -6.28 -3.62 7.69
N PHE A 85 -7.08 -2.82 6.98
CA PHE A 85 -7.63 -1.58 7.52
C PHE A 85 -9.12 -1.47 7.18
N ASN A 86 -9.79 -0.55 7.85
CA ASN A 86 -11.12 -0.11 7.45
C ASN A 86 -11.06 1.31 6.93
N VAL A 87 -11.99 1.69 6.07
CA VAL A 87 -12.01 3.03 5.46
C VAL A 87 -12.09 4.14 6.50
N ASP A 88 -12.67 3.88 7.67
CA ASP A 88 -12.73 4.87 8.74
C ASP A 88 -11.40 5.10 9.45
N GLU A 89 -10.40 4.24 9.20
CA GLU A 89 -9.04 4.42 9.72
C GLU A 89 -8.17 5.30 8.82
N VAL A 90 -8.64 5.66 7.63
CA VAL A 90 -7.87 6.50 6.71
C VAL A 90 -7.72 7.90 7.32
N MET A 91 -6.47 8.30 7.53
CA MET A 91 -6.13 9.56 8.19
C MET A 91 -6.00 10.71 7.20
N LYS A 92 -5.56 10.41 5.98
CA LYS A 92 -5.35 11.44 4.96
C LYS A 92 -5.46 10.85 3.56
N ARG A 93 -6.06 11.62 2.67
CA ARG A 93 -6.11 11.32 1.23
C ARG A 93 -5.57 12.53 0.47
N SER A 94 -4.75 12.26 -0.53
CA SER A 94 -4.14 13.31 -1.35
C SER A 94 -4.46 13.14 -2.84
N ASN A 95 -5.36 12.23 -3.19
CA ASN A 95 -5.68 11.86 -4.57
C ASN A 95 -4.43 11.42 -5.34
N THR A 96 -3.53 10.74 -4.65
CA THR A 96 -2.33 10.14 -5.26
C THR A 96 -2.63 8.69 -5.54
N TYR A 97 -2.31 8.23 -6.74
CA TYR A 97 -2.51 6.83 -7.10
C TYR A 97 -1.43 6.34 -8.02
N LEU A 98 -1.22 5.04 -7.97
CA LEU A 98 -0.28 4.32 -8.83
C LEU A 98 -0.98 4.02 -10.14
N LYS A 99 -0.31 4.31 -11.26
CA LYS A 99 -0.87 4.02 -12.58
C LYS A 99 -1.03 2.51 -12.77
N ALA A 100 -2.07 2.11 -13.50
CA ALA A 100 -2.50 0.71 -13.57
C ALA A 100 -1.39 -0.27 -13.94
N ARG A 101 -0.56 0.04 -14.93
CA ARG A 101 0.52 -0.89 -15.35
C ARG A 101 1.57 -1.11 -14.27
N TYR A 102 1.83 -0.09 -13.46
CA TYR A 102 2.79 -0.20 -12.36
C TYR A 102 2.17 -0.88 -11.16
N PHE A 103 0.87 -0.68 -10.96
CA PHE A 103 0.11 -1.42 -9.96
C PHE A 103 0.21 -2.92 -10.23
N ASP A 104 -0.01 -3.33 -11.47
CA ASP A 104 0.12 -4.75 -11.86
C ASP A 104 1.51 -5.27 -11.59
N TYR A 105 2.54 -4.49 -11.90
CA TYR A 105 3.92 -4.87 -11.62
C TYR A 105 4.15 -5.08 -10.11
N VAL A 106 3.67 -4.17 -9.27
CA VAL A 106 3.85 -4.28 -7.81
C VAL A 106 3.12 -5.51 -7.28
N VAL A 107 1.89 -5.75 -7.72
CA VAL A 107 1.11 -6.93 -7.30
C VAL A 107 1.83 -8.21 -7.73
N ASP A 108 2.33 -8.27 -8.95
CA ASP A 108 3.09 -9.44 -9.44
C ASP A 108 4.33 -9.69 -8.58
N GLU A 109 5.03 -8.66 -8.17
CA GLU A 109 6.20 -8.79 -7.29
C GLU A 109 5.81 -9.27 -5.90
N ILE A 110 4.68 -8.81 -5.37
CA ILE A 110 4.15 -9.31 -4.09
C ILE A 110 3.84 -10.80 -4.19
N ILE A 111 3.15 -11.21 -5.24
CA ILE A 111 2.80 -12.61 -5.44
C ILE A 111 4.06 -13.47 -5.55
N LYS A 112 5.00 -13.02 -6.35
CA LYS A 112 6.24 -13.77 -6.62
C LYS A 112 7.13 -13.89 -5.39
N ASN A 113 7.34 -12.80 -4.66
CA ASN A 113 8.35 -12.73 -3.61
C ASN A 113 7.81 -13.02 -2.21
N VAL A 114 6.51 -12.84 -2.00
CA VAL A 114 5.91 -12.94 -0.67
C VAL A 114 4.97 -14.12 -0.54
N ILE A 115 4.20 -14.40 -1.57
CA ILE A 115 3.10 -15.39 -1.51
C ILE A 115 3.44 -16.65 -2.29
N GLY A 116 4.13 -16.52 -3.41
CA GLY A 116 4.42 -17.64 -4.32
C GLY A 116 5.17 -18.77 -3.64
N GLY A 117 4.88 -19.99 -4.06
CA GLY A 117 5.55 -21.16 -3.53
C GLY A 117 7.01 -21.20 -3.95
N LYS A 118 7.83 -21.84 -3.12
CA LYS A 118 9.23 -22.09 -3.47
C LYS A 118 9.32 -23.20 -4.50
N GLU A 119 10.21 -23.02 -5.45
CA GLU A 119 10.60 -24.11 -6.34
C GLU A 119 11.74 -24.90 -5.69
N GLU A 120 11.66 -26.19 -5.80
CA GLU A 120 12.70 -27.08 -5.31
C GLU A 120 13.71 -27.39 -6.41
#